data_e4ac914cbcf3838dc604901df8eb1b1e
#
_entry.id   e4ac914cbcf3838dc604901df8eb1b1e
#
_cell.length_a   1.000
_cell.length_b   1.000
_cell.length_c   1.000
_cell.angle_alpha   90.00
_cell.angle_beta   90.00
_cell.angle_gamma   90.00
#
_symmetry.space_group_name_H-M   'P 1'
#
loop_
_entity.id
_entity.type
_entity.pdbx_description
1 polymer ?
#
loop_
_entity_poly.entity_id
_entity_poly.type
_entity_poly.pdbx_seq_one_letter_code
_entity_poly.pdbx_strand_id
1 'polypeptide(L)'
;MPRIDLSKQAAEFLRALPSKQARQIAEKLKRLGADPSALPSEALRGYAPMRRLKSGEFRIIYALEADVVQVRLIGKRNDDEIDKALERAWRK
;
A
#
# COMPACT_ATOMS: atom_id res chain seq x y z
N MET A 1 -12.26 -13.95 -6.79
CA MET A 1 -11.90 -13.21 -5.57
C MET A 1 -10.64 -12.40 -5.81
N PRO A 2 -10.66 -11.11 -5.51
CA PRO A 2 -9.45 -10.32 -5.62
C PRO A 2 -8.37 -10.85 -4.68
N ARG A 3 -7.15 -10.90 -5.16
CA ARG A 3 -6.01 -11.29 -4.35
C ARG A 3 -5.23 -10.07 -3.93
N ILE A 4 -4.48 -10.22 -2.85
CA ILE A 4 -3.57 -9.19 -2.38
C ILE A 4 -2.16 -9.77 -2.42
N ASP A 5 -1.30 -9.12 -3.19
CA ASP A 5 0.12 -9.47 -3.24
C ASP A 5 0.91 -8.38 -2.54
N LEU A 6 1.78 -8.78 -1.62
CA LEU A 6 2.64 -7.84 -0.91
C LEU A 6 4.05 -7.88 -1.50
N SER A 7 4.61 -6.71 -1.75
CA SER A 7 6.02 -6.64 -2.09
C SER A 7 6.87 -7.05 -0.90
N LYS A 8 8.13 -7.32 -1.13
CA LYS A 8 9.05 -7.66 -0.05
C LYS A 8 9.10 -6.55 1.00
N GLN A 9 9.16 -5.29 0.56
CA GLN A 9 9.19 -4.14 1.47
C GLN A 9 7.91 -4.09 2.31
N ALA A 10 6.75 -4.26 1.68
CA ALA A 10 5.47 -4.21 2.39
C ALA A 10 5.37 -5.32 3.42
N ALA A 11 5.76 -6.54 3.06
CA ALA A 11 5.72 -7.68 3.98
C ALA A 11 6.66 -7.47 5.16
N GLU A 12 7.87 -6.98 4.91
CA GLU A 12 8.84 -6.72 5.97
C GLU A 12 8.37 -5.60 6.88
N PHE A 13 7.78 -4.55 6.29
CA PHE A 13 7.25 -3.43 7.08
C PHE A 13 6.17 -3.90 8.05
N LEU A 14 5.24 -4.72 7.56
CA LEU A 14 4.16 -5.25 8.41
C LEU A 14 4.70 -6.14 9.53
N ARG A 15 5.70 -6.96 9.23
CA ARG A 15 6.30 -7.83 10.24
C ARG A 15 6.99 -7.06 11.35
N ALA A 16 7.53 -5.90 11.03
CA ALA A 16 8.26 -5.07 12.00
C ALA A 16 7.33 -4.22 12.87
N LEU A 17 6.04 -4.11 12.51
CA LEU A 17 5.10 -3.30 13.28
C LEU A 17 4.60 -4.04 14.51
N PRO A 18 4.23 -3.29 15.57
CA PRO A 18 3.49 -3.88 16.69
C PRO A 18 2.21 -4.56 16.19
N SER A 19 1.82 -5.64 16.84
CA SER A 19 0.69 -6.47 16.39
C SER A 19 -0.59 -5.68 16.14
N LYS A 20 -0.90 -4.72 17.00
CA LYS A 20 -2.13 -3.94 16.86
C LYS A 20 -2.13 -3.13 15.57
N GLN A 21 -1.02 -2.46 15.28
CA GLN A 21 -0.92 -1.64 14.08
C GLN A 21 -0.87 -2.52 12.81
N ALA A 22 -0.14 -3.61 12.85
CA ALA A 22 -0.09 -4.54 11.74
C ALA A 22 -1.47 -5.09 11.41
N ARG A 23 -2.26 -5.40 12.44
CA ARG A 23 -3.61 -5.91 12.26
C ARG A 23 -4.53 -4.87 11.63
N GLN A 24 -4.40 -3.61 12.04
CA GLN A 24 -5.20 -2.53 11.46
C GLN A 24 -4.93 -2.37 9.97
N ILE A 25 -3.67 -2.42 9.58
CA ILE A 25 -3.31 -2.34 8.16
C ILE A 25 -3.81 -3.57 7.41
N ALA A 26 -3.63 -4.75 8.00
CA ALA A 26 -4.09 -5.99 7.37
C ALA A 26 -5.59 -5.99 7.12
N GLU A 27 -6.37 -5.46 8.06
CA GLU A 27 -7.81 -5.35 7.88
C GLU A 27 -8.19 -4.41 6.73
N LYS A 28 -7.48 -3.28 6.62
CA LYS A 28 -7.71 -2.37 5.51
C LYS A 28 -7.36 -3.01 4.16
N LEU A 29 -6.27 -3.75 4.12
CA LEU A 29 -5.88 -4.47 2.90
C LEU A 29 -6.93 -5.52 2.53
N LYS A 30 -7.46 -6.22 3.53
CA LYS A 30 -8.50 -7.21 3.30
C LYS A 30 -9.75 -6.58 2.71
N ARG A 31 -10.16 -5.42 3.24
CA ARG A 31 -11.31 -4.69 2.70
C ARG A 31 -11.03 -4.19 1.29
N LEU A 32 -9.84 -3.72 1.05
CA LEU A 32 -9.43 -3.26 -0.27
C LEU A 32 -9.46 -4.40 -1.28
N GLY A 33 -9.01 -5.58 -0.88
CA GLY A 33 -9.06 -6.76 -1.73
C GLY A 33 -10.47 -7.21 -2.06
N ALA A 34 -11.39 -7.06 -1.09
CA ALA A 34 -12.78 -7.44 -1.30
C ALA A 34 -13.50 -6.46 -2.23
N ASP A 35 -13.21 -5.17 -2.08
CA ASP A 35 -13.83 -4.13 -2.91
C ASP A 35 -12.87 -2.93 -3.02
N PRO A 36 -12.08 -2.86 -4.08
CA PRO A 36 -11.11 -1.77 -4.22
C PRO A 36 -11.73 -0.36 -4.22
N SER A 37 -13.02 -0.25 -4.54
CA SER A 37 -13.69 1.06 -4.55
C SER A 37 -14.24 1.46 -3.19
N ALA A 38 -14.24 0.55 -2.21
CA ALA A 38 -14.83 0.79 -0.90
C ALA A 38 -14.02 1.77 -0.04
N LEU A 39 -12.73 1.90 -0.30
CA LEU A 39 -11.86 2.78 0.47
C LEU A 39 -11.37 3.94 -0.39
N PRO A 40 -11.40 5.17 0.15
CA PRO A 40 -10.90 6.31 -0.61
C PRO A 40 -9.39 6.22 -0.80
N SER A 41 -8.94 6.51 -2.00
CA SER A 41 -7.52 6.52 -2.32
C SER A 41 -7.24 7.62 -3.34
N GLU A 42 -5.97 7.99 -3.47
CA GLU A 42 -5.55 9.04 -4.40
C GLU A 42 -4.61 8.44 -5.44
N ALA A 43 -4.84 8.82 -6.71
CA ALA A 43 -3.90 8.46 -7.76
C ALA A 43 -2.59 9.20 -7.56
N LEU A 44 -1.47 8.51 -7.73
CA LEU A 44 -0.16 9.13 -7.59
C LEU A 44 0.26 9.73 -8.92
N ARG A 45 0.44 11.05 -8.92
CA ARG A 45 0.86 11.76 -10.12
C ARG A 45 2.25 11.31 -10.56
N GLY A 46 2.37 10.90 -11.80
CA GLY A 46 3.64 10.44 -12.34
C GLY A 46 3.97 8.98 -12.08
N TYR A 47 3.08 8.26 -11.39
CA TYR A 47 3.32 6.86 -11.04
C TYR A 47 2.12 5.97 -11.36
N ALA A 48 1.36 6.34 -12.38
CA ALA A 48 0.23 5.50 -12.78
C ALA A 48 0.68 4.08 -13.07
N PRO A 49 -0.07 3.04 -12.70
CA PRO A 49 -1.42 3.08 -12.10
C PRO A 49 -1.44 3.08 -10.57
N MET A 50 -0.37 3.53 -9.94
CA MET A 50 -0.24 3.48 -8.48
C MET A 50 -1.20 4.42 -7.78
N ARG A 51 -1.72 3.99 -6.64
CA ARG A 51 -2.61 4.77 -5.79
C ARG A 51 -2.11 4.73 -4.36
N ARG A 52 -2.50 5.75 -3.59
CA ARG A 52 -2.12 5.87 -2.19
C ARG A 52 -3.37 5.77 -1.31
N LEU A 53 -3.34 4.85 -0.35
CA LEU A 53 -4.39 4.66 0.62
C LEU A 53 -3.87 5.10 2.00
N LYS A 54 -4.69 5.88 2.71
CA LYS A 54 -4.35 6.33 4.05
C LYS A 54 -4.91 5.35 5.08
N SER A 55 -4.08 4.98 6.05
CA SER A 55 -4.47 4.13 7.16
C SER A 55 -3.86 4.70 8.44
N GLY A 56 -4.59 5.61 9.11
CA GLY A 56 -4.07 6.32 10.27
C GLY A 56 -2.81 7.11 9.89
N GLU A 57 -1.72 6.82 10.58
CA GLU A 57 -0.43 7.46 10.28
C GLU A 57 0.36 6.74 9.20
N PHE A 58 -0.21 5.68 8.64
CA PHE A 58 0.47 4.90 7.59
C PHE A 58 -0.07 5.23 6.22
N ARG A 59 0.76 4.98 5.21
CA ARG A 59 0.39 5.15 3.81
C ARG A 59 0.71 3.86 3.06
N ILE A 60 -0.24 3.42 2.25
CA ILE A 60 -0.11 2.18 1.49
C ILE A 60 -0.13 2.54 0.01
N ILE A 61 0.92 2.18 -0.70
CA ILE A 61 1.01 2.39 -2.14
C ILE A 61 0.68 1.07 -2.84
N TYR A 62 -0.34 1.10 -3.67
CA TYR A 62 -0.79 -0.12 -4.34
C TYR A 62 -1.22 0.17 -5.78
N ALA A 63 -1.32 -0.89 -6.56
CA ALA A 63 -1.91 -0.85 -7.89
C ALA A 63 -2.91 -1.99 -8.01
N LEU A 64 -3.97 -1.76 -8.75
CA LEU A 64 -4.95 -2.80 -9.05
C LEU A 64 -4.73 -3.29 -10.48
N GLU A 65 -4.36 -4.54 -10.63
CA GLU A 65 -4.13 -5.14 -11.94
C GLU A 65 -4.78 -6.52 -11.99
N ALA A 66 -5.65 -6.73 -12.98
CA ALA A 66 -6.29 -8.04 -13.20
C ALA A 66 -6.88 -8.64 -11.93
N ASP A 67 -7.63 -7.84 -11.18
CA ASP A 67 -8.27 -8.24 -9.92
C ASP A 67 -7.27 -8.55 -8.78
N VAL A 68 -6.00 -8.20 -8.95
CA VAL A 68 -5.00 -8.36 -7.91
C VAL A 68 -4.64 -6.99 -7.36
N VAL A 69 -4.75 -6.82 -6.03
CA VAL A 69 -4.25 -5.63 -5.36
C VAL A 69 -2.78 -5.84 -5.07
N GLN A 70 -1.94 -5.14 -5.80
CA GLN A 70 -0.48 -5.26 -5.63
C GLN A 70 -0.01 -4.15 -4.70
N VAL A 71 0.28 -4.51 -3.46
CA VAL A 71 0.80 -3.58 -2.46
C VAL A 71 2.30 -3.47 -2.65
N ARG A 72 2.75 -2.29 -3.06
CA ARG A 72 4.15 -2.09 -3.44
C ARG A 72 4.98 -1.51 -2.32
N LEU A 73 4.43 -0.57 -1.57
CA LEU A 73 5.15 0.09 -0.47
C LEU A 73 4.20 0.40 0.67
N ILE A 74 4.70 0.31 1.89
CA ILE A 74 3.99 0.78 3.09
C ILE A 74 4.98 1.62 3.89
N GLY A 75 4.51 2.77 4.41
CA GLY A 75 5.35 3.65 5.21
C GLY A 75 4.52 4.62 6.03
N LYS A 76 5.21 5.44 6.81
CA LYS A 76 4.56 6.44 7.66
C LYS A 76 4.26 7.71 6.87
N ARG A 77 3.20 8.42 7.28
CA ARG A 77 2.69 9.60 6.56
C ARG A 77 3.71 10.74 6.44
N ASN A 78 4.56 10.92 7.46
CA ASN A 78 5.53 12.01 7.49
C ASN A 78 6.93 11.56 7.10
N ASP A 79 7.02 10.42 6.47
CA ASP A 79 8.31 9.82 6.13
C ASP A 79 8.61 10.04 4.66
N ASP A 80 9.63 10.85 4.38
CA ASP A 80 10.08 11.06 3.01
C ASP A 80 10.60 9.77 2.39
N GLU A 81 10.85 8.75 3.20
CA GLU A 81 11.37 7.49 2.70
C GLU A 81 10.41 6.80 1.73
N ILE A 82 9.09 6.98 1.92
CA ILE A 82 8.15 6.35 1.00
C ILE A 82 8.25 6.99 -0.39
N ASP A 83 8.43 8.31 -0.43
CA ASP A 83 8.61 8.99 -1.71
C ASP A 83 9.94 8.61 -2.36
N LYS A 84 10.99 8.49 -1.56
CA LYS A 84 12.31 8.06 -2.05
C LYS A 84 12.27 6.61 -2.52
N ALA A 85 11.58 5.75 -1.79
CA ALA A 85 11.46 4.35 -2.16
C ALA A 85 10.65 4.21 -3.44
N LEU A 86 9.57 4.98 -3.59
CA LEU A 86 8.75 4.97 -4.78
C LEU A 86 9.54 5.44 -6.00
N GLU A 87 10.28 6.53 -5.84
CA GLU A 87 11.15 7.06 -6.89
C GLU A 87 12.19 6.03 -7.32
N ARG A 88 12.79 5.35 -6.34
CA ARG A 88 13.80 4.34 -6.60
C ARG A 88 13.23 3.12 -7.30
N ALA A 89 12.03 2.68 -6.87
CA ALA A 89 11.38 1.49 -7.41
C ALA A 89 10.86 1.70 -8.84
N TRP A 90 10.48 2.94 -9.17
CA TRP A 90 9.91 3.26 -10.49
C TRP A 90 10.84 4.04 -11.38
N ARG A 91 12.08 4.18 -10.99
CA ARG A 91 13.08 4.87 -11.80
C ARG A 91 13.40 4.04 -13.03
N LYS A 92 13.20 4.63 -14.18
CA LYS A 92 13.56 3.99 -15.43
C LYS A 92 14.94 4.43 -15.88
#